data_4114cdc3cef9cdeb2ff26acd150b88d1
#
_entry.id   4114cdc3cef9cdeb2ff26acd150b88d1
#
_cell.length_a   1.000
_cell.length_b   1.000
_cell.length_c   1.000
_cell.angle_alpha   90.00
_cell.angle_beta   90.00
_cell.angle_gamma   90.00
#
_symmetry.space_group_name_H-M   'P 1'
#
loop_
_entity.id
_entity.type
_entity.pdbx_description
1 polymer ?
#
loop_
_entity_poly.entity_id
_entity_poly.type
_entity_poly.pdbx_seq_one_letter_code
_entity_poly.pdbx_strand_id
1 'polypeptide(L)'
;LGHAILEKMRGNYDESEKIFNYLISQMPRDWLLYEGRADVYFMMGKNARAMADINKVFAESTPSASLYVLRGKVKLAQYEKESAAKDFLKAQEMGYDQTVIDELMKMTK
;
A
#
# COMPACT_ATOMS: atom_id res chain seq x y z
N LEU A 1 11.41 8.64 8.56
CA LEU A 1 10.10 8.01 8.31
C LEU A 1 8.94 8.91 8.72
N GLY A 2 8.99 9.48 9.93
CA GLY A 2 7.93 10.39 10.39
C GLY A 2 7.72 11.60 9.48
N HIS A 3 8.78 12.17 8.95
CA HIS A 3 8.69 13.29 8.01
C HIS A 3 8.01 12.87 6.70
N ALA A 4 8.36 11.68 6.17
CA ALA A 4 7.74 11.18 4.94
C ALA A 4 6.24 10.94 5.12
N ILE A 5 5.82 10.42 6.27
CA ILE A 5 4.42 10.19 6.59
C ILE A 5 3.68 11.52 6.71
N LEU A 6 4.29 12.52 7.35
CA LEU A 6 3.70 13.84 7.49
C LEU A 6 3.46 14.50 6.12
N GLU A 7 4.43 14.43 5.23
CA GLU A 7 4.30 15.00 3.87
C GLU A 7 3.21 14.28 3.08
N LYS A 8 3.10 12.95 3.22
CA LYS A 8 2.03 12.18 2.60
C LYS A 8 0.66 12.66 3.10
N MET A 9 0.50 12.87 4.40
CA MET A 9 -0.76 13.33 4.99
C MET A 9 -1.15 14.73 4.52
N ARG A 10 -0.17 15.56 4.17
CA ARG A 10 -0.41 16.89 3.62
C ARG A 10 -0.72 16.88 2.13
N GLY A 11 -0.66 15.72 1.47
CA GLY A 11 -0.86 15.62 0.04
C GLY A 11 0.36 16.01 -0.79
N ASN A 12 1.52 16.19 -0.15
CA ASN A 12 2.77 16.53 -0.83
C ASN A 12 3.50 15.25 -1.23
N TYR A 13 2.97 14.57 -2.24
CA TYR A 13 3.41 13.23 -2.60
C TYR A 13 4.81 13.20 -3.22
N ASP A 14 5.19 14.19 -4.03
CA ASP A 14 6.51 14.25 -4.64
C ASP A 14 7.60 14.33 -3.59
N GLU A 15 7.40 15.17 -2.58
CA GLU A 15 8.37 15.32 -1.50
C GLU A 15 8.43 14.05 -0.65
N SER A 16 7.28 13.44 -0.39
CA SER A 16 7.20 12.19 0.35
C SER A 16 7.95 11.09 -0.38
N GLU A 17 7.79 10.99 -1.70
CA GLU A 17 8.52 10.00 -2.51
C GLU A 17 10.04 10.18 -2.37
N LYS A 18 10.53 11.41 -2.46
CA LYS A 18 11.95 11.70 -2.31
C LYS A 18 12.49 11.26 -0.96
N ILE A 19 11.73 11.51 0.11
CA ILE A 19 12.12 11.13 1.45
C ILE A 19 12.17 9.60 1.59
N PHE A 20 11.16 8.89 1.08
CA PHE A 20 11.18 7.42 1.10
C PHE A 20 12.34 6.86 0.28
N ASN A 21 12.62 7.43 -0.89
CA ASN A 21 13.74 7.00 -1.72
C ASN A 21 15.06 7.13 -0.97
N TYR A 22 15.26 8.25 -0.27
CA TYR A 22 16.45 8.44 0.55
C TYR A 22 16.53 7.42 1.68
N LEU A 23 15.44 7.23 2.43
CA LEU A 23 15.42 6.30 3.55
C LEU A 23 15.66 4.86 3.09
N ILE A 24 15.09 4.46 1.97
CA ILE A 24 15.31 3.12 1.40
C ILE A 24 16.78 2.94 1.03
N SER A 25 17.43 3.97 0.48
CA SER A 25 18.85 3.88 0.14
C SER A 25 19.71 3.66 1.38
N GLN A 26 19.28 4.16 2.54
CA GLN A 26 19.99 3.98 3.81
C GLN A 26 19.64 2.66 4.49
N MET A 27 18.41 2.19 4.34
CA MET A 27 17.88 1.00 5.00
C MET A 27 17.12 0.12 4.01
N PRO A 28 17.83 -0.54 3.06
CA PRO A 28 17.20 -1.22 1.94
C PRO A 28 16.39 -2.47 2.31
N ARG A 29 16.44 -2.91 3.57
CA ARG A 29 15.66 -4.06 4.04
C ARG A 29 14.59 -3.66 5.05
N ASP A 30 14.30 -2.38 5.20
CA ASP A 30 13.20 -1.93 6.04
C ASP A 30 11.92 -1.94 5.19
N TRP A 31 11.15 -3.02 5.31
CA TRP A 31 9.99 -3.25 4.46
C TRP A 31 8.86 -2.25 4.70
N LEU A 32 8.79 -1.61 5.87
CA LEU A 32 7.81 -0.56 6.14
C LEU A 32 8.03 0.65 5.22
N LEU A 33 9.27 0.90 4.82
CA LEU A 33 9.57 2.00 3.91
C LEU A 33 9.01 1.73 2.52
N TYR A 34 9.08 0.47 2.06
CA TYR A 34 8.50 0.08 0.77
C TYR A 34 6.98 0.16 0.80
N GLU A 35 6.36 -0.27 1.89
CA GLU A 35 4.91 -0.13 2.06
C GLU A 35 4.50 1.35 2.03
N GLY A 36 5.23 2.20 2.72
CA GLY A 36 4.97 3.65 2.73
C GLY A 36 5.10 4.26 1.35
N ARG A 37 6.17 3.89 0.61
CA ARG A 37 6.36 4.41 -0.74
C ARG A 37 5.29 3.89 -1.70
N ALA A 38 4.87 2.63 -1.56
CA ALA A 38 3.80 2.07 -2.36
C ALA A 38 2.50 2.85 -2.17
N ASP A 39 2.19 3.22 -0.93
CA ASP A 39 1.01 4.03 -0.64
C ASP A 39 1.08 5.39 -1.33
N VAL A 40 2.26 6.03 -1.28
CA VAL A 40 2.48 7.30 -1.98
C VAL A 40 2.30 7.12 -3.49
N TYR A 41 2.88 6.08 -4.09
CA TYR A 41 2.71 5.81 -5.51
C TYR A 41 1.24 5.60 -5.87
N PHE A 42 0.51 4.87 -5.04
CA PHE A 42 -0.93 4.67 -5.26
C PHE A 42 -1.68 6.00 -5.25
N MET A 43 -1.40 6.87 -4.29
CA MET A 43 -2.04 8.19 -4.19
C MET A 43 -1.68 9.10 -5.37
N MET A 44 -0.52 8.87 -6.00
CA MET A 44 -0.09 9.59 -7.20
C MET A 44 -0.65 8.98 -8.49
N GLY A 45 -1.41 7.88 -8.40
CA GLY A 45 -1.90 7.16 -9.57
C GLY A 45 -0.85 6.29 -10.27
N LYS A 46 0.32 6.09 -9.65
CA LYS A 46 1.41 5.29 -10.21
C LYS A 46 1.27 3.84 -9.78
N ASN A 47 0.23 3.17 -10.29
CA ASN A 47 -0.16 1.84 -9.83
C ASN A 47 0.90 0.76 -10.10
N ALA A 48 1.59 0.82 -11.24
CA ALA A 48 2.63 -0.16 -11.55
C ALA A 48 3.80 -0.08 -10.57
N ARG A 49 4.21 1.13 -10.20
CA ARG A 49 5.28 1.33 -9.22
C ARG A 49 4.85 0.92 -7.82
N ALA A 50 3.59 1.20 -7.47
CA ALA A 50 3.04 0.74 -6.20
C ALA A 50 3.07 -0.79 -6.12
N MET A 51 2.65 -1.47 -7.18
CA MET A 51 2.68 -2.94 -7.22
C MET A 51 4.10 -3.50 -7.13
N ALA A 52 5.08 -2.83 -7.74
CA ALA A 52 6.47 -3.28 -7.65
C ALA A 52 6.95 -3.28 -6.19
N ASP A 53 6.67 -2.21 -5.44
CA ASP A 53 7.03 -2.13 -4.02
C ASP A 53 6.26 -3.16 -3.19
N ILE A 54 4.96 -3.32 -3.45
CA ILE A 54 4.12 -4.29 -2.75
C ILE A 54 4.65 -5.70 -2.98
N ASN A 55 4.92 -6.07 -4.23
CA ASN A 55 5.41 -7.40 -4.56
C ASN A 55 6.76 -7.69 -3.92
N LYS A 56 7.61 -6.69 -3.79
CA LYS A 56 8.89 -6.86 -3.10
C LYS A 56 8.69 -7.22 -1.63
N VAL A 57 7.76 -6.56 -0.95
CA VAL A 57 7.46 -6.88 0.45
C VAL A 57 6.88 -8.29 0.57
N PHE A 58 5.96 -8.67 -0.32
CA PHE A 58 5.38 -10.01 -0.31
C PHE A 58 6.43 -11.10 -0.55
N ALA A 59 7.44 -10.82 -1.39
CA ALA A 59 8.50 -11.79 -1.69
C ALA A 59 9.51 -11.93 -0.55
N GLU A 60 9.77 -10.85 0.19
CA GLU A 60 10.89 -10.80 1.13
C GLU A 60 10.47 -10.81 2.60
N SER A 61 9.18 -10.65 2.90
CA SER A 61 8.71 -10.49 4.26
C SER A 61 7.31 -11.05 4.42
N THR A 62 6.83 -11.09 5.68
CA THR A 62 5.44 -11.46 5.98
C THR A 62 4.58 -10.19 5.85
N PRO A 63 3.63 -10.16 4.90
CA PRO A 63 2.83 -8.94 4.69
C PRO A 63 1.89 -8.67 5.85
N SER A 64 1.69 -7.38 6.15
CA SER A 64 0.73 -6.93 7.14
C SER A 64 -0.68 -6.89 6.55
N ALA A 65 -1.70 -6.79 7.43
CA ALA A 65 -3.07 -6.59 6.99
C ALA A 65 -3.21 -5.32 6.16
N SER A 66 -2.55 -4.23 6.56
CA SER A 66 -2.60 -2.96 5.83
C SER A 66 -2.00 -3.08 4.42
N LEU A 67 -1.01 -3.94 4.25
CA LEU A 67 -0.43 -4.15 2.92
C LEU A 67 -1.38 -4.93 2.01
N TYR A 68 -2.13 -5.89 2.54
CA TYR A 68 -3.20 -6.56 1.79
C TYR A 68 -4.26 -5.55 1.36
N VAL A 69 -4.66 -4.64 2.25
CA VAL A 69 -5.63 -3.59 1.92
C VAL A 69 -5.09 -2.71 0.79
N LEU A 70 -3.84 -2.28 0.88
CA LEU A 70 -3.23 -1.45 -0.15
C LEU A 70 -3.17 -2.18 -1.49
N ARG A 71 -2.76 -3.44 -1.49
CA ARG A 71 -2.72 -4.23 -2.73
C ARG A 71 -4.12 -4.36 -3.35
N GLY A 72 -5.12 -4.60 -2.51
CA GLY A 72 -6.50 -4.67 -2.98
C GLY A 72 -6.96 -3.36 -3.60
N LYS A 73 -6.61 -2.22 -3.00
CA LYS A 73 -6.94 -0.91 -3.55
C LYS A 73 -6.27 -0.67 -4.91
N VAL A 74 -5.01 -1.06 -5.06
CA VAL A 74 -4.30 -0.94 -6.34
C VAL A 74 -4.98 -1.81 -7.39
N LYS A 75 -5.35 -3.04 -7.03
CA LYS A 75 -6.05 -3.96 -7.94
C LYS A 75 -7.40 -3.39 -8.37
N LEU A 76 -8.16 -2.76 -7.45
CA LEU A 76 -9.41 -2.08 -7.82
C LEU A 76 -9.15 -0.98 -8.85
N ALA A 77 -8.11 -0.20 -8.65
CA ALA A 77 -7.74 0.86 -9.59
C ALA A 77 -7.39 0.30 -10.97
N GLN A 78 -6.96 -0.96 -11.02
CA GLN A 78 -6.63 -1.67 -12.27
C GLN A 78 -7.80 -2.54 -12.77
N TYR A 79 -8.98 -2.37 -12.19
CA TYR A 79 -10.20 -3.10 -12.54
C TYR A 79 -10.13 -4.60 -12.28
N GLU A 80 -9.29 -5.04 -11.36
CA GLU A 80 -9.15 -6.44 -10.96
C GLU A 80 -9.98 -6.72 -9.70
N LYS A 81 -11.31 -6.64 -9.83
CA LYS A 81 -12.23 -6.67 -8.69
C LYS A 81 -12.18 -7.97 -7.90
N GLU A 82 -12.14 -9.12 -8.56
CA GLU A 82 -12.13 -10.42 -7.87
C GLU A 82 -10.85 -10.60 -7.05
N SER A 83 -9.71 -10.24 -7.63
CA SER A 83 -8.42 -10.34 -6.94
C SER A 83 -8.35 -9.35 -5.78
N ALA A 84 -8.92 -8.15 -5.97
CA ALA A 84 -9.00 -7.15 -4.89
C ALA A 84 -9.84 -7.67 -3.72
N ALA A 85 -10.99 -8.30 -4.02
CA ALA A 85 -11.85 -8.86 -2.97
C ALA A 85 -11.12 -9.89 -2.13
N LYS A 86 -10.30 -10.75 -2.75
CA LYS A 86 -9.50 -11.74 -2.02
C LYS A 86 -8.53 -11.08 -1.05
N ASP A 87 -7.90 -9.99 -1.46
CA ASP A 87 -6.97 -9.25 -0.59
C ASP A 87 -7.69 -8.61 0.59
N PHE A 88 -8.87 -8.03 0.37
CA PHE A 88 -9.66 -7.45 1.45
C PHE A 88 -10.13 -8.50 2.44
N LEU A 89 -10.55 -9.67 1.94
CA LEU A 89 -10.97 -10.77 2.82
C LEU A 89 -9.77 -11.29 3.64
N LYS A 90 -8.58 -11.34 3.05
CA LYS A 90 -7.38 -11.74 3.79
C LYS A 90 -7.06 -10.74 4.90
N ALA A 91 -7.17 -9.45 4.62
CA ALA A 91 -6.97 -8.42 5.62
C ALA A 91 -8.01 -8.55 6.75
N GLN A 92 -9.25 -8.86 6.41
CA GLN A 92 -10.31 -9.09 7.39
C GLN A 92 -9.95 -10.25 8.33
N GLU A 93 -9.47 -11.37 7.78
CA GLU A 93 -9.01 -12.50 8.58
C GLU A 93 -7.90 -12.11 9.55
N MET A 94 -7.06 -11.16 9.17
CA MET A 94 -5.96 -10.68 9.99
C MET A 94 -6.37 -9.63 11.01
N GLY A 95 -7.67 -9.31 11.09
CA GLY A 95 -8.20 -8.38 12.08
C GLY A 95 -8.22 -6.92 11.67
N TYR A 96 -8.15 -6.62 10.38
CA TYR A 96 -8.25 -5.23 9.93
C TYR A 96 -9.65 -4.66 10.24
N ASP A 97 -9.75 -3.33 10.33
CA ASP A 97 -11.00 -2.64 10.67
C ASP A 97 -12.16 -3.09 9.77
N GLN A 98 -13.20 -3.68 10.39
CA GLN A 98 -14.32 -4.26 9.66
C GLN A 98 -15.12 -3.21 8.87
N THR A 99 -15.25 -2.00 9.41
CA THR A 99 -15.97 -0.92 8.73
C THR A 99 -15.29 -0.56 7.42
N VAL A 100 -13.96 -0.46 7.44
CA VAL A 100 -13.17 -0.17 6.22
C VAL A 100 -13.31 -1.30 5.22
N ILE A 101 -13.22 -2.56 5.67
CA ILE A 101 -13.37 -3.73 4.80
C ILE A 101 -14.74 -3.74 4.14
N ASP A 102 -15.81 -3.49 4.91
CA ASP A 102 -17.18 -3.47 4.37
C ASP A 102 -17.31 -2.43 3.25
N GLU A 103 -16.77 -1.24 3.45
CA GLU A 103 -16.80 -0.19 2.42
C GLU A 103 -16.02 -0.59 1.17
N LEU A 104 -14.83 -1.17 1.35
CA LEU A 104 -13.99 -1.61 0.23
C LEU A 104 -14.65 -2.76 -0.54
N MET A 105 -15.28 -3.70 0.17
CA MET A 105 -15.95 -4.82 -0.48
C MET A 105 -17.11 -4.38 -1.36
N LYS A 106 -17.78 -3.29 -1.03
CA LYS A 106 -18.83 -2.72 -1.88
C LYS A 106 -18.28 -2.33 -3.25
N MET A 107 -17.02 -1.91 -3.31
CA MET A 107 -16.38 -1.49 -4.56
C MET A 107 -15.99 -2.66 -5.45
N THR A 108 -16.01 -3.89 -4.93
CA THR A 108 -15.63 -5.10 -5.68
C THR A 108 -16.81 -5.75 -6.39
N LYS A 109 -17.99 -5.22 -6.21
CA LYS A 109 -19.22 -5.79 -6.80
C LYS A 109 -19.53 -5.27 -8.20
#